data_6dded036f4d555a7687d68d8defe6579
#
_entry.id   6dded036f4d555a7687d68d8defe6579
#
_cell.length_a   1.000
_cell.length_b   1.000
_cell.length_c   1.000
_cell.angle_alpha   90.00
_cell.angle_beta   90.00
_cell.angle_gamma   90.00
#
_symmetry.space_group_name_H-M   'P 1'
#
loop_
_entity.id
_entity.type
_entity.pdbx_description
1 polymer ?
#
loop_
_entity_poly.entity_id
_entity_poly.type
_entity_poly.pdbx_seq_one_letter_code
_entity_poly.pdbx_strand_id
1 'polypeptide(L)'
;MARVHGKGPAEVALYDPATSVAPHVYNKDRRYAVVVVDMLNDFVYGKIKCDRAVPMIPRTGELIDRAHSSNIPVLYANDSHTRRDFEIYRWGEHAMRGSKGARVISELRPRKKDVQIPKTTYSSFFNTPLERELKSAHDRKGANTLILTGLHTDCCVRHTCADAFFRGYETVVAEDAVNSFTALQYRTGLQYVRFWYLTDVLPTKKIVKLF
;
A
#
# COMPACT_ATOMS: atom_id res chain seq x y z
N MET A 1 -41.53 -4.14 40.79
CA MET A 1 -40.28 -4.40 40.13
C MET A 1 -40.20 -3.60 38.84
N ALA A 2 -39.51 -2.48 38.84
CA ALA A 2 -39.39 -1.58 37.68
C ALA A 2 -38.26 -2.12 36.76
N ARG A 3 -38.54 -2.36 35.49
CA ARG A 3 -37.54 -2.71 34.48
C ARG A 3 -36.72 -1.47 34.17
N VAL A 4 -35.45 -1.51 34.53
CA VAL A 4 -34.43 -0.54 34.08
C VAL A 4 -34.14 -0.83 32.61
N HIS A 5 -34.65 -0.01 31.69
CA HIS A 5 -34.19 0.01 30.31
C HIS A 5 -32.80 0.65 30.28
N GLY A 6 -31.78 -0.17 30.32
CA GLY A 6 -30.42 0.27 30.03
C GLY A 6 -30.38 0.74 28.57
N LYS A 7 -30.09 2.05 28.36
CA LYS A 7 -29.66 2.55 27.06
C LYS A 7 -28.38 1.80 26.72
N GLY A 8 -28.34 1.17 25.55
CA GLY A 8 -27.10 0.60 25.02
C GLY A 8 -25.98 1.65 24.98
N PRO A 9 -24.71 1.22 24.88
CA PRO A 9 -23.59 2.16 24.84
C PRO A 9 -23.87 3.17 23.73
N ALA A 10 -23.79 4.46 24.10
CA ALA A 10 -23.92 5.55 23.13
C ALA A 10 -22.93 5.25 21.99
N GLU A 11 -23.45 5.21 20.76
CA GLU A 11 -22.62 5.12 19.58
C GLU A 11 -21.67 6.32 19.63
N VAL A 12 -20.38 6.05 19.88
CA VAL A 12 -19.36 7.10 19.85
C VAL A 12 -19.33 7.56 18.41
N ALA A 13 -19.85 8.75 18.14
CA ALA A 13 -19.76 9.36 16.83
C ALA A 13 -18.27 9.42 16.47
N LEU A 14 -17.87 8.60 15.49
CA LEU A 14 -16.50 8.65 14.98
C LEU A 14 -16.28 10.06 14.44
N TYR A 15 -15.19 10.68 14.89
CA TYR A 15 -14.76 11.96 14.37
C TYR A 15 -14.69 11.89 12.84
N ASP A 16 -15.47 12.72 12.15
CA ASP A 16 -15.46 12.85 10.71
C ASP A 16 -14.53 14.00 10.31
N PRO A 17 -13.33 13.72 9.79
CA PRO A 17 -12.40 14.75 9.38
C PRO A 17 -12.94 15.62 8.23
N ALA A 18 -13.89 15.14 7.44
CA ALA A 18 -14.49 15.92 6.37
C ALA A 18 -15.30 17.13 6.87
N THR A 19 -15.74 17.10 8.15
CA THR A 19 -16.53 18.18 8.75
C THR A 19 -15.73 19.13 9.64
N SER A 20 -14.50 18.80 10.00
CA SER A 20 -13.74 19.48 11.05
C SER A 20 -12.33 19.93 10.67
N VAL A 21 -11.84 19.51 9.52
CA VAL A 21 -10.51 19.90 9.01
C VAL A 21 -10.69 20.77 7.77
N ALA A 22 -9.93 21.86 7.68
CA ALA A 22 -9.88 22.65 6.47
C ALA A 22 -9.56 21.75 5.25
N PRO A 23 -10.19 21.98 4.09
CA PRO A 23 -9.95 21.14 2.93
C PRO A 23 -8.45 21.03 2.67
N HIS A 24 -7.96 19.80 2.60
CA HIS A 24 -6.55 19.55 2.35
C HIS A 24 -6.17 20.16 1.00
N VAL A 25 -5.27 21.13 1.03
CA VAL A 25 -4.73 21.72 -0.21
C VAL A 25 -3.65 20.80 -0.71
N TYR A 26 -4.04 19.86 -1.56
CA TYR A 26 -3.08 18.99 -2.25
C TYR A 26 -2.07 19.82 -3.06
N ASN A 27 -0.86 19.31 -3.13
CA ASN A 27 0.16 19.86 -4.00
C ASN A 27 -0.40 20.02 -5.42
N LYS A 28 -0.43 21.25 -5.95
CA LYS A 28 -0.90 21.51 -7.32
C LYS A 28 0.00 20.86 -8.38
N ASP A 29 1.26 20.59 -8.01
CA ASP A 29 2.28 19.93 -8.84
C ASP A 29 2.56 18.52 -8.31
N ARG A 30 1.61 17.59 -8.49
CA ARG A 30 1.77 16.20 -8.11
C ARG A 30 2.71 15.46 -9.06
N ARG A 31 3.79 14.94 -8.52
CA ARG A 31 4.73 14.04 -9.20
C ARG A 31 4.57 12.64 -8.62
N TYR A 32 3.90 11.82 -9.39
CA TYR A 32 3.49 10.49 -8.95
C TYR A 32 4.62 9.47 -9.00
N ALA A 33 4.58 8.49 -8.09
CA ALA A 33 5.28 7.21 -8.21
C ALA A 33 4.33 6.09 -7.80
N VAL A 34 4.32 4.98 -8.54
CA VAL A 34 3.54 3.79 -8.17
C VAL A 34 4.41 2.87 -7.34
N VAL A 35 3.92 2.49 -6.15
CA VAL A 35 4.58 1.53 -5.26
C VAL A 35 3.72 0.27 -5.18
N VAL A 36 4.23 -0.81 -5.75
CA VAL A 36 3.61 -2.15 -5.70
C VAL A 36 4.16 -2.89 -4.50
N VAL A 37 3.29 -3.19 -3.54
CA VAL A 37 3.67 -3.77 -2.25
C VAL A 37 3.33 -5.25 -2.23
N ASP A 38 4.33 -6.10 -2.06
CA ASP A 38 4.21 -7.53 -1.72
C ASP A 38 3.30 -8.38 -2.62
N MET A 39 3.24 -8.09 -3.91
CA MET A 39 2.56 -8.96 -4.87
C MET A 39 3.44 -10.18 -5.23
N LEU A 40 3.77 -10.97 -4.20
CA LEU A 40 4.71 -12.09 -4.23
C LEU A 40 4.01 -13.44 -4.32
N ASN A 41 4.74 -14.45 -4.82
CA ASN A 41 4.20 -15.81 -4.90
C ASN A 41 3.75 -16.34 -3.53
N ASP A 42 4.51 -16.10 -2.45
CA ASP A 42 4.13 -16.58 -1.12
C ASP A 42 2.87 -15.91 -0.56
N PHE A 43 2.59 -14.64 -0.94
CA PHE A 43 1.41 -13.91 -0.50
C PHE A 43 0.16 -14.14 -1.37
N VAL A 44 0.35 -14.44 -2.65
CA VAL A 44 -0.79 -14.64 -3.57
C VAL A 44 -1.15 -16.11 -3.70
N TYR A 45 -0.16 -17.00 -3.78
CA TYR A 45 -0.36 -18.42 -4.08
C TYR A 45 0.29 -19.38 -3.09
N GLY A 46 1.15 -18.89 -2.20
CA GLY A 46 2.07 -19.71 -1.41
C GLY A 46 1.80 -19.73 0.10
N LYS A 47 2.86 -19.60 0.89
CA LYS A 47 2.91 -19.94 2.31
C LYS A 47 1.98 -19.12 3.21
N ILE A 48 1.81 -17.85 2.93
CA ILE A 48 0.89 -16.93 3.65
C ILE A 48 -0.14 -16.34 2.70
N LYS A 49 -0.80 -17.23 1.98
CA LYS A 49 -1.75 -16.94 0.93
C LYS A 49 -2.89 -16.03 1.39
N CYS A 50 -3.12 -14.98 0.60
CA CYS A 50 -4.29 -14.13 0.69
C CYS A 50 -5.21 -14.41 -0.51
N ASP A 51 -6.29 -15.18 -0.31
CA ASP A 51 -7.23 -15.53 -1.39
C ASP A 51 -7.86 -14.29 -2.06
N ARG A 52 -7.94 -13.20 -1.33
CA ARG A 52 -8.47 -11.91 -1.79
C ARG A 52 -7.49 -11.13 -2.68
N ALA A 53 -6.26 -11.62 -2.87
CA ALA A 53 -5.26 -10.99 -3.74
C ALA A 53 -5.55 -11.22 -5.24
N VAL A 54 -6.03 -12.40 -5.60
CA VAL A 54 -6.22 -12.78 -7.00
C VAL A 54 -7.15 -11.82 -7.76
N PRO A 55 -8.33 -11.42 -7.23
CA PRO A 55 -9.23 -10.49 -7.91
C PRO A 55 -8.65 -9.10 -8.16
N MET A 56 -7.62 -8.67 -7.42
CA MET A 56 -7.01 -7.34 -7.59
C MET A 56 -5.89 -7.32 -8.65
N ILE A 57 -5.40 -8.47 -9.10
CA ILE A 57 -4.29 -8.57 -10.07
C ILE A 57 -4.55 -7.75 -11.34
N PRO A 58 -5.72 -7.85 -12.01
CA PRO A 58 -5.98 -7.09 -13.23
C PRO A 58 -5.93 -5.56 -13.00
N ARG A 59 -6.41 -5.08 -11.84
CA ARG A 59 -6.38 -3.65 -11.50
C ARG A 59 -4.97 -3.15 -11.20
N THR A 60 -4.19 -3.96 -10.49
CA THR A 60 -2.76 -3.68 -10.27
C THR A 60 -2.00 -3.63 -11.61
N GLY A 61 -2.27 -4.56 -12.52
CA GLY A 61 -1.69 -4.56 -13.87
C GLY A 61 -2.06 -3.32 -14.68
N GLU A 62 -3.35 -2.93 -14.70
CA GLU A 62 -3.84 -1.72 -15.36
C GLU A 62 -3.11 -0.46 -14.85
N LEU A 63 -2.94 -0.35 -13.53
CA LEU A 63 -2.23 0.76 -12.91
C LEU A 63 -0.76 0.81 -13.32
N ILE A 64 -0.07 -0.34 -13.30
CA ILE A 64 1.33 -0.46 -13.71
C ILE A 64 1.49 -0.09 -15.20
N ASP A 65 0.65 -0.62 -16.07
CA ASP A 65 0.71 -0.35 -17.51
C ASP A 65 0.47 1.12 -17.82
N ARG A 66 -0.49 1.73 -17.13
CA ARG A 66 -0.76 3.16 -17.27
C ARG A 66 0.40 4.01 -16.77
N ALA A 67 0.99 3.67 -15.61
CA ALA A 67 2.18 4.35 -15.10
C ALA A 67 3.34 4.29 -16.11
N HIS A 68 3.58 3.11 -16.69
CA HIS A 68 4.62 2.95 -17.70
C HIS A 68 4.37 3.80 -18.97
N SER A 69 3.13 3.87 -19.45
CA SER A 69 2.78 4.67 -20.63
C SER A 69 2.87 6.18 -20.39
N SER A 70 2.77 6.59 -19.14
CA SER A 70 2.88 8.00 -18.71
C SER A 70 4.25 8.38 -18.15
N ASN A 71 5.26 7.49 -18.27
CA ASN A 71 6.61 7.67 -17.72
C ASN A 71 6.64 7.93 -16.21
N ILE A 72 5.65 7.38 -15.48
CA ILE A 72 5.63 7.43 -14.02
C ILE A 72 6.48 6.27 -13.48
N PRO A 73 7.39 6.53 -12.52
CA PRO A 73 8.20 5.50 -11.90
C PRO A 73 7.36 4.41 -11.22
N VAL A 74 7.71 3.15 -11.44
CA VAL A 74 7.12 1.99 -10.76
C VAL A 74 8.19 1.35 -9.89
N LEU A 75 7.87 1.22 -8.59
CA LEU A 75 8.76 0.65 -7.58
C LEU A 75 8.06 -0.55 -6.93
N TYR A 76 8.76 -1.67 -6.86
CA TYR A 76 8.27 -2.90 -6.23
C TYR A 76 8.89 -3.03 -4.85
N ALA A 77 8.13 -2.75 -3.82
CA ALA A 77 8.56 -2.86 -2.43
C ALA A 77 8.11 -4.21 -1.86
N ASN A 78 9.04 -5.14 -1.79
CA ASN A 78 8.73 -6.55 -1.54
C ASN A 78 9.52 -7.13 -0.38
N ASP A 79 8.87 -7.98 0.41
CA ASP A 79 9.54 -8.77 1.43
C ASP A 79 10.64 -9.64 0.82
N SER A 80 11.79 -9.61 1.48
CA SER A 80 12.98 -10.37 1.12
C SER A 80 13.72 -10.78 2.39
N HIS A 81 13.12 -11.75 3.09
CA HIS A 81 13.53 -12.14 4.45
C HIS A 81 14.77 -13.02 4.48
N THR A 82 15.47 -12.93 5.60
CA THR A 82 16.44 -13.90 6.09
C THR A 82 15.91 -14.53 7.38
N ARG A 83 16.50 -15.66 7.81
CA ARG A 83 16.10 -16.30 9.09
C ARG A 83 16.34 -15.44 10.33
N ARG A 84 17.08 -14.32 10.21
CA ARG A 84 17.39 -13.40 11.31
C ARG A 84 16.36 -12.28 11.45
N ASP A 85 15.45 -12.14 10.50
CA ASP A 85 14.47 -11.07 10.51
C ASP A 85 13.38 -11.35 11.54
N PHE A 86 13.01 -10.33 12.31
CA PHE A 86 12.07 -10.47 13.43
C PHE A 86 10.69 -11.00 13.01
N GLU A 87 10.23 -10.64 11.81
CA GLU A 87 8.93 -11.10 11.30
C GLU A 87 8.82 -12.61 11.12
N ILE A 88 9.94 -13.30 10.93
CA ILE A 88 9.96 -14.78 10.82
C ILE A 88 9.43 -15.46 12.08
N TYR A 89 9.62 -14.86 13.25
CA TYR A 89 9.05 -15.37 14.51
C TYR A 89 7.51 -15.28 14.53
N ARG A 90 6.94 -14.30 13.82
CA ARG A 90 5.48 -14.10 13.77
C ARG A 90 4.80 -14.91 12.68
N TRP A 91 5.39 -14.95 11.48
CA TRP A 91 4.74 -15.45 10.27
C TRP A 91 5.35 -16.76 9.75
N GLY A 92 6.44 -17.24 10.37
CA GLY A 92 7.23 -18.35 9.83
C GLY A 92 8.05 -17.95 8.59
N GLU A 93 8.79 -18.89 8.03
CA GLU A 93 9.59 -18.65 6.83
C GLU A 93 8.69 -18.40 5.61
N HIS A 94 8.67 -17.17 5.13
CA HIS A 94 7.97 -16.72 3.92
C HIS A 94 8.83 -15.68 3.20
N ALA A 95 8.57 -15.46 1.92
CA ALA A 95 9.27 -14.50 1.07
C ALA A 95 10.81 -14.51 1.31
N MET A 96 11.37 -15.70 1.51
CA MET A 96 12.80 -15.87 1.82
C MET A 96 13.65 -15.43 0.63
N ARG A 97 14.66 -14.62 0.88
CA ARG A 97 15.56 -14.04 -0.14
C ARG A 97 16.06 -15.11 -1.10
N GLY A 98 15.90 -14.86 -2.40
CA GLY A 98 16.31 -15.76 -3.47
C GLY A 98 15.34 -16.91 -3.77
N SER A 99 14.34 -17.15 -2.91
CA SER A 99 13.34 -18.20 -3.14
C SER A 99 12.34 -17.85 -4.25
N LYS A 100 11.62 -18.85 -4.76
CA LYS A 100 10.48 -18.64 -5.65
C LYS A 100 9.38 -17.83 -4.95
N GLY A 101 9.19 -18.05 -3.64
CA GLY A 101 8.18 -17.36 -2.82
C GLY A 101 8.36 -15.85 -2.77
N ALA A 102 9.61 -15.37 -2.74
CA ALA A 102 9.96 -13.95 -2.72
C ALA A 102 9.94 -13.28 -4.10
N ARG A 103 9.59 -13.99 -5.15
CA ARG A 103 9.47 -13.38 -6.49
C ARG A 103 8.08 -12.81 -6.70
N VAL A 104 8.00 -11.67 -7.37
CA VAL A 104 6.74 -11.11 -7.86
C VAL A 104 6.03 -12.15 -8.74
N ILE A 105 4.71 -12.22 -8.62
CA ILE A 105 3.90 -13.11 -9.45
C ILE A 105 4.10 -12.82 -10.93
N SER A 106 3.96 -13.85 -11.76
CA SER A 106 4.24 -13.75 -13.21
C SER A 106 3.41 -12.70 -13.94
N GLU A 107 2.16 -12.49 -13.47
CA GLU A 107 1.18 -11.58 -14.04
C GLU A 107 1.56 -10.10 -13.86
N LEU A 108 2.38 -9.80 -12.86
CA LEU A 108 2.82 -8.45 -12.52
C LEU A 108 4.35 -8.30 -12.61
N ARG A 109 4.99 -9.10 -13.44
CA ARG A 109 6.46 -9.13 -13.53
C ARG A 109 7.04 -7.75 -13.79
N PRO A 110 8.00 -7.30 -12.95
CA PRO A 110 8.70 -6.02 -13.13
C PRO A 110 9.38 -5.93 -14.49
N ARG A 111 9.33 -4.76 -15.10
CA ARG A 111 10.09 -4.43 -16.32
C ARG A 111 11.51 -3.99 -15.96
N LYS A 112 12.41 -3.98 -16.93
CA LYS A 112 13.83 -3.63 -16.72
C LYS A 112 14.05 -2.26 -16.08
N LYS A 113 13.13 -1.31 -16.33
CA LYS A 113 13.20 0.05 -15.77
C LYS A 113 12.62 0.19 -14.36
N ASP A 114 11.92 -0.83 -13.87
CA ASP A 114 11.27 -0.79 -12.57
C ASP A 114 12.28 -1.00 -11.45
N VAL A 115 12.06 -0.28 -10.35
CA VAL A 115 12.98 -0.32 -9.21
C VAL A 115 12.53 -1.40 -8.23
N GLN A 116 13.48 -2.26 -7.83
CA GLN A 116 13.25 -3.28 -6.81
C GLN A 116 13.70 -2.75 -5.44
N ILE A 117 12.79 -2.77 -4.47
CA ILE A 117 13.01 -2.32 -3.10
C ILE A 117 12.82 -3.51 -2.15
N PRO A 118 13.89 -4.26 -1.85
CA PRO A 118 13.80 -5.34 -0.86
C PRO A 118 13.59 -4.75 0.53
N LYS A 119 12.59 -5.27 1.26
CA LYS A 119 12.31 -4.89 2.64
C LYS A 119 12.28 -6.12 3.55
N THR A 120 12.42 -5.92 4.86
CA THR A 120 12.43 -6.97 5.87
C THR A 120 11.41 -6.75 6.97
N THR A 121 10.53 -5.78 6.78
CA THR A 121 9.40 -5.48 7.66
C THR A 121 8.31 -4.73 6.89
N TYR A 122 7.20 -4.42 7.56
CA TYR A 122 5.95 -3.94 6.96
C TYR A 122 6.10 -2.68 6.13
N SER A 123 6.77 -1.64 6.66
CA SER A 123 6.91 -0.40 5.93
C SER A 123 7.94 -0.51 4.80
N SER A 124 7.55 -0.05 3.62
CA SER A 124 8.44 0.04 2.46
C SER A 124 9.58 1.05 2.63
N PHE A 125 9.51 1.93 3.63
CA PHE A 125 10.56 2.91 3.91
C PHE A 125 11.60 2.43 4.93
N PHE A 126 11.21 1.50 5.82
CA PHE A 126 12.07 1.12 6.94
C PHE A 126 13.32 0.35 6.50
N ASN A 127 14.49 0.96 6.66
CA ASN A 127 15.80 0.42 6.27
C ASN A 127 15.88 -0.01 4.80
N THR A 128 15.21 0.74 3.90
CA THR A 128 15.22 0.49 2.46
C THR A 128 15.72 1.70 1.68
N PRO A 129 16.09 1.54 0.42
CA PRO A 129 16.46 2.66 -0.45
C PRO A 129 15.25 3.45 -1.00
N LEU A 130 13.99 3.13 -0.62
CA LEU A 130 12.79 3.70 -1.24
C LEU A 130 12.82 5.23 -1.31
N GLU A 131 13.14 5.90 -0.20
CA GLU A 131 13.13 7.37 -0.17
C GLU A 131 14.18 7.97 -1.12
N ARG A 132 15.36 7.36 -1.22
CA ARG A 132 16.39 7.79 -2.17
C ARG A 132 15.90 7.66 -3.62
N GLU A 133 15.28 6.55 -3.96
CA GLU A 133 14.73 6.30 -5.31
C GLU A 133 13.60 7.28 -5.64
N LEU A 134 12.72 7.57 -4.68
CA LEU A 134 11.66 8.58 -4.86
C LEU A 134 12.23 9.98 -5.07
N LYS A 135 13.27 10.37 -4.35
CA LYS A 135 13.95 11.67 -4.51
C LYS A 135 14.68 11.79 -5.84
N SER A 136 15.16 10.67 -6.40
CA SER A 136 15.85 10.66 -7.70
C SER A 136 14.89 10.64 -8.91
N ALA A 137 13.62 10.37 -8.70
CA ALA A 137 12.60 10.30 -9.73
C ALA A 137 12.37 11.66 -10.43
N HIS A 138 11.71 11.63 -11.59
CA HIS A 138 11.34 12.84 -12.36
C HIS A 138 12.50 13.79 -12.60
N ASP A 139 13.61 13.28 -13.14
CA ASP A 139 14.83 14.07 -13.41
C ASP A 139 15.35 14.79 -12.16
N ARG A 140 15.34 14.10 -11.02
CA ARG A 140 15.75 14.58 -9.70
C ARG A 140 14.87 15.67 -9.08
N LYS A 141 13.69 15.93 -9.64
CA LYS A 141 12.69 16.79 -8.99
C LYS A 141 11.97 16.07 -7.84
N GLY A 142 12.12 14.73 -7.78
CA GLY A 142 11.53 13.84 -6.80
C GLY A 142 10.05 13.59 -7.01
N ALA A 143 9.58 12.41 -6.65
CA ALA A 143 8.15 12.15 -6.46
C ALA A 143 7.69 12.81 -5.16
N ASN A 144 6.45 13.29 -5.11
CA ASN A 144 5.84 13.84 -3.90
C ASN A 144 4.49 13.19 -3.56
N THR A 145 3.98 12.35 -4.45
CA THR A 145 2.70 11.65 -4.30
C THR A 145 2.88 10.18 -4.65
N LEU A 146 2.59 9.29 -3.71
CA LEU A 146 2.74 7.85 -3.87
C LEU A 146 1.39 7.20 -4.14
N ILE A 147 1.30 6.42 -5.20
CA ILE A 147 0.15 5.58 -5.50
C ILE A 147 0.48 4.17 -5.03
N LEU A 148 -0.23 3.69 -4.02
CA LEU A 148 0.01 2.41 -3.37
C LEU A 148 -0.97 1.35 -3.86
N THR A 149 -0.45 0.17 -4.19
CA THR A 149 -1.20 -1.04 -4.55
C THR A 149 -0.56 -2.26 -3.91
N GLY A 150 -1.28 -3.35 -3.78
CA GLY A 150 -0.75 -4.61 -3.25
C GLY A 150 -1.26 -4.99 -1.87
N LEU A 151 -0.45 -5.68 -1.08
CA LEU A 151 -0.82 -6.36 0.16
C LEU A 151 0.02 -5.89 1.35
N HIS A 152 -0.49 -5.93 2.58
CA HIS A 152 -1.89 -6.02 2.97
C HIS A 152 -2.35 -4.62 3.37
N THR A 153 -3.61 -4.30 3.08
CA THR A 153 -4.17 -2.96 3.29
C THR A 153 -3.99 -2.45 4.72
N ASP A 154 -4.19 -3.31 5.71
CA ASP A 154 -4.10 -3.01 7.15
C ASP A 154 -2.70 -3.21 7.75
N CYS A 155 -1.74 -3.66 6.94
CA CYS A 155 -0.37 -3.95 7.36
C CYS A 155 0.65 -3.20 6.49
N CYS A 156 1.27 -3.83 5.50
CA CYS A 156 2.38 -3.23 4.75
C CYS A 156 1.98 -1.95 4.03
N VAL A 157 0.79 -1.91 3.39
CA VAL A 157 0.26 -0.69 2.77
C VAL A 157 0.04 0.41 3.81
N ARG A 158 -0.63 0.09 4.93
CA ARG A 158 -0.89 1.05 6.02
C ARG A 158 0.40 1.62 6.61
N HIS A 159 1.38 0.77 6.92
CA HIS A 159 2.65 1.24 7.50
C HIS A 159 3.47 2.05 6.50
N THR A 160 3.37 1.72 5.21
CA THR A 160 3.99 2.53 4.15
C THR A 160 3.31 3.90 4.02
N CYS A 161 1.97 3.98 4.14
CA CYS A 161 1.25 5.26 4.21
C CYS A 161 1.67 6.09 5.43
N ALA A 162 1.85 5.46 6.60
CA ALA A 162 2.31 6.14 7.81
C ALA A 162 3.67 6.79 7.60
N ASP A 163 4.62 5.99 7.14
CA ASP A 163 5.98 6.45 6.90
C ASP A 163 6.07 7.49 5.77
N ALA A 164 5.23 7.38 4.75
CA ALA A 164 5.08 8.40 3.70
C ALA A 164 4.60 9.73 4.29
N PHE A 165 3.54 9.69 5.10
CA PHE A 165 2.99 10.86 5.79
C PHE A 165 4.03 11.55 6.68
N PHE A 166 4.78 10.80 7.49
CA PHE A 166 5.84 11.34 8.36
C PHE A 166 6.98 12.01 7.58
N ARG A 167 7.13 11.70 6.29
CA ARG A 167 8.14 12.26 5.38
C ARG A 167 7.60 13.33 4.44
N GLY A 168 6.32 13.71 4.59
CA GLY A 168 5.68 14.74 3.77
C GLY A 168 5.27 14.30 2.36
N TYR A 169 5.15 12.99 2.11
CA TYR A 169 4.57 12.48 0.87
C TYR A 169 3.05 12.44 0.98
N GLU A 170 2.36 12.87 -0.06
CA GLU A 170 0.95 12.57 -0.24
C GLU A 170 0.79 11.10 -0.67
N THR A 171 -0.33 10.48 -0.28
CA THR A 171 -0.60 9.08 -0.62
C THR A 171 -1.97 8.92 -1.28
N VAL A 172 -2.01 8.06 -2.27
CA VAL A 172 -3.22 7.58 -2.94
C VAL A 172 -3.21 6.06 -2.85
N VAL A 173 -4.28 5.45 -2.35
CA VAL A 173 -4.44 3.99 -2.31
C VAL A 173 -5.46 3.58 -3.36
N ALA A 174 -5.06 2.66 -4.24
CA ALA A 174 -5.94 2.07 -5.24
C ALA A 174 -6.86 1.03 -4.57
N GLU A 175 -8.09 1.44 -4.19
CA GLU A 175 -8.97 0.62 -3.35
C GLU A 175 -9.31 -0.75 -3.95
N ASP A 176 -9.42 -0.86 -5.26
CA ASP A 176 -9.68 -2.10 -6.00
C ASP A 176 -8.41 -2.87 -6.41
N ALA A 177 -7.25 -2.34 -6.04
CA ALA A 177 -5.92 -2.94 -6.25
C ALA A 177 -5.13 -3.13 -4.94
N VAL A 178 -5.80 -3.09 -3.78
CA VAL A 178 -5.28 -3.51 -2.48
C VAL A 178 -6.25 -4.48 -1.81
N ASN A 179 -5.77 -5.33 -0.92
CA ASN A 179 -6.63 -6.21 -0.12
C ASN A 179 -5.92 -6.68 1.17
N SER A 180 -6.64 -7.48 1.96
CA SER A 180 -6.14 -8.12 3.18
C SER A 180 -6.75 -9.51 3.34
N PHE A 181 -6.33 -10.26 4.34
CA PHE A 181 -6.82 -11.61 4.58
C PHE A 181 -8.35 -11.66 4.75
N THR A 182 -8.93 -10.65 5.38
CA THR A 182 -10.37 -10.55 5.60
C THR A 182 -10.95 -9.24 5.07
N ALA A 183 -12.27 -9.25 4.79
CA ALA A 183 -12.98 -8.03 4.39
C ALA A 183 -12.97 -6.97 5.49
N LEU A 184 -12.95 -7.38 6.77
CA LEU A 184 -12.86 -6.45 7.90
C LEU A 184 -11.51 -5.74 7.90
N GLN A 185 -10.41 -6.49 7.82
CA GLN A 185 -9.05 -5.93 7.75
C GLN A 185 -8.88 -4.96 6.58
N TYR A 186 -9.35 -5.35 5.39
CA TYR A 186 -9.37 -4.49 4.22
C TYR A 186 -10.08 -3.15 4.49
N ARG A 187 -11.33 -3.19 4.99
CA ARG A 187 -12.12 -1.98 5.25
C ARG A 187 -11.50 -1.11 6.34
N THR A 188 -11.09 -1.71 7.45
CA THR A 188 -10.48 -0.96 8.57
C THR A 188 -9.14 -0.35 8.18
N GLY A 189 -8.33 -1.05 7.36
CA GLY A 189 -7.09 -0.52 6.82
C GLY A 189 -7.32 0.73 5.96
N LEU A 190 -8.29 0.70 5.02
CA LEU A 190 -8.65 1.85 4.19
C LEU A 190 -9.18 3.02 5.01
N GLN A 191 -10.07 2.76 5.98
CA GLN A 191 -10.58 3.80 6.89
C GLN A 191 -9.46 4.45 7.68
N TYR A 192 -8.53 3.64 8.19
CA TYR A 192 -7.41 4.11 8.99
C TYR A 192 -6.50 5.06 8.20
N VAL A 193 -6.06 4.69 7.01
CA VAL A 193 -5.16 5.54 6.21
C VAL A 193 -5.85 6.82 5.74
N ARG A 194 -7.13 6.75 5.41
CA ARG A 194 -7.93 7.92 5.03
C ARG A 194 -8.03 8.91 6.18
N PHE A 195 -8.30 8.43 7.38
CA PHE A 195 -8.51 9.26 8.56
C PHE A 195 -7.20 9.86 9.07
N TRP A 196 -6.18 9.01 9.30
CA TRP A 196 -4.97 9.45 9.99
C TRP A 196 -3.91 10.07 9.08
N TYR A 197 -3.85 9.65 7.82
CA TYR A 197 -2.79 10.08 6.89
C TYR A 197 -3.32 10.88 5.72
N LEU A 198 -4.60 11.27 5.74
CA LEU A 198 -5.26 12.03 4.67
C LEU A 198 -5.09 11.39 3.29
N THR A 199 -4.98 10.07 3.28
CA THR A 199 -4.78 9.29 2.04
C THR A 199 -6.01 9.35 1.16
N ASP A 200 -5.85 9.69 -0.10
CA ASP A 200 -6.89 9.53 -1.12
C ASP A 200 -7.12 8.02 -1.36
N VAL A 201 -8.32 7.55 -1.17
CA VAL A 201 -8.70 6.16 -1.47
C VAL A 201 -9.63 6.17 -2.68
N LEU A 202 -9.10 5.73 -3.82
CA LEU A 202 -9.76 5.86 -5.12
C LEU A 202 -9.72 4.54 -5.90
N PRO A 203 -10.73 4.23 -6.70
CA PRO A 203 -10.65 3.09 -7.62
C PRO A 203 -9.63 3.35 -8.74
N THR A 204 -8.99 2.29 -9.22
CA THR A 204 -7.97 2.35 -10.28
C THR A 204 -8.42 3.19 -11.48
N LYS A 205 -9.66 3.03 -11.93
CA LYS A 205 -10.25 3.80 -13.06
C LYS A 205 -10.23 5.33 -12.87
N LYS A 206 -10.18 5.82 -11.63
CA LYS A 206 -10.02 7.26 -11.33
C LYS A 206 -8.54 7.62 -11.27
N ILE A 207 -7.72 6.76 -10.68
CA ILE A 207 -6.27 6.99 -10.54
C ILE A 207 -5.58 7.11 -11.90
N VAL A 208 -5.88 6.20 -12.84
CA VAL A 208 -5.28 6.22 -14.18
C VAL A 208 -5.63 7.45 -15.03
N LYS A 209 -6.56 8.27 -14.57
CA LYS A 209 -6.90 9.58 -15.20
C LYS A 209 -6.11 10.75 -14.61
N LEU A 210 -5.34 10.52 -13.56
CA LEU A 210 -4.52 11.56 -12.91
C LEU A 210 -3.19 11.76 -13.67
N PHE A 211 -2.84 10.84 -14.60
CA PHE A 211 -1.59 10.83 -15.37
C PHE A 211 -1.72 10.21 -16.76
#